data_736acbc70f8cbbdd1c430afd75cf154a
#
_entry.id   736acbc70f8cbbdd1c430afd75cf154a
#
_cell.length_a   1.000
_cell.length_b   1.000
_cell.length_c   1.000
_cell.angle_alpha   90.00
_cell.angle_beta   90.00
_cell.angle_gamma   90.00
#
_symmetry.space_group_name_H-M   'P 1'
#
loop_
_entity.id
_entity.type
_entity.pdbx_description
1 polymer ?
#
loop_
_entity_poly.entity_id
_entity_poly.type
_entity_poly.pdbx_seq_one_letter_code
_entity_poly.pdbx_strand_id
1 'polypeptide(L)'
;MKLGYINSHPDAPVWLKIYFAESKKELEEKVENYDGWICSGWVQQEQIHVDVIPAEIELPRRYAFRYVKIEVLDISSKFELTIDDAYVEAVSSADETTLIPYESTDKELVAIDRIACNTLHDCMQQVFEDGPKRDRRLWIGDLRLQALANYETYRMNDMVKGCLYLFAALPMENGQVGACVFMEPEPEVDDTCMFDYSLLFIPTLWDYYQETGDRQALEELWLTVKQQLKLAEERVDEDCLLYTSDACRRLNRCRSRWSPYH
;
A
#
# COMPACT_ATOMS: atom_id res chain seq x y z
N MET A 1 0.01 23.28 7.61
CA MET A 1 -0.32 23.66 9.00
C MET A 1 0.18 25.09 9.23
N LYS A 2 -0.69 25.99 9.75
CA LYS A 2 -0.33 27.36 10.04
C LYS A 2 -0.03 27.54 11.52
N LEU A 3 1.15 28.05 11.80
CA LEU A 3 1.61 28.33 13.14
C LEU A 3 1.62 29.84 13.39
N GLY A 4 1.14 30.22 14.55
CA GLY A 4 1.18 31.57 15.07
C GLY A 4 1.82 31.61 16.46
N TYR A 5 1.74 32.76 17.13
CA TYR A 5 2.22 32.93 18.48
C TYR A 5 1.40 33.98 19.23
N ILE A 6 1.42 33.88 20.53
CA ILE A 6 0.91 34.90 21.45
C ILE A 6 2.00 35.30 22.45
N ASN A 7 1.82 36.45 23.12
CA ASN A 7 2.72 37.11 24.02
C ASN A 7 3.85 37.88 23.28
N SER A 8 5.13 37.56 23.55
CA SER A 8 6.25 38.28 22.94
C SER A 8 6.60 37.75 21.57
N HIS A 9 7.23 38.57 20.76
CA HIS A 9 7.77 38.15 19.46
C HIS A 9 8.75 36.97 19.65
N PRO A 10 8.65 35.91 18.82
CA PRO A 10 9.53 34.75 18.86
C PRO A 10 11.01 35.16 18.74
N ASP A 11 11.82 34.69 19.69
CA ASP A 11 13.25 34.97 19.79
C ASP A 11 14.14 33.72 19.61
N ALA A 12 13.50 32.56 19.37
CA ALA A 12 14.16 31.28 19.11
C ALA A 12 13.29 30.39 18.23
N PRO A 13 13.87 29.41 17.52
CA PRO A 13 13.14 28.36 16.84
C PRO A 13 12.24 27.58 17.78
N VAL A 14 11.16 26.98 17.22
CA VAL A 14 10.35 25.98 17.90
C VAL A 14 10.74 24.61 17.39
N TRP A 15 10.94 23.66 18.29
CA TRP A 15 11.21 22.27 17.93
C TRP A 15 9.97 21.43 18.15
N LEU A 16 9.44 20.88 17.06
CA LEU A 16 8.22 20.07 17.04
C LEU A 16 8.50 18.62 16.69
N LYS A 17 7.73 17.74 17.29
CA LYS A 17 7.61 16.35 16.89
C LYS A 17 6.16 16.05 16.54
N ILE A 18 5.93 15.50 15.35
CA ILE A 18 4.60 15.20 14.80
C ILE A 18 4.52 13.70 14.60
N TYR A 19 3.46 13.08 15.13
CA TYR A 19 3.21 11.66 15.05
C TYR A 19 1.94 11.42 14.23
N PHE A 20 1.98 10.43 13.35
CA PHE A 20 0.85 10.01 12.54
C PHE A 20 0.49 8.57 12.88
N ALA A 21 -0.75 8.32 13.25
CA ALA A 21 -1.21 7.03 13.73
C ALA A 21 -2.57 6.64 13.20
N GLU A 22 -2.80 5.36 13.02
CA GLU A 22 -4.09 4.79 12.63
C GLU A 22 -4.98 4.52 13.85
N SER A 23 -4.36 4.37 15.03
CA SER A 23 -5.07 4.21 16.31
C SER A 23 -4.50 5.12 17.39
N LYS A 24 -5.33 5.47 18.39
CA LYS A 24 -4.87 6.25 19.55
C LYS A 24 -3.78 5.54 20.34
N LYS A 25 -3.85 4.20 20.42
CA LYS A 25 -2.86 3.40 21.14
C LYS A 25 -1.46 3.56 20.54
N GLU A 26 -1.37 3.64 19.23
CA GLU A 26 -0.09 3.86 18.53
C GLU A 26 0.57 5.19 18.90
N LEU A 27 -0.22 6.23 19.25
CA LEU A 27 0.31 7.52 19.72
C LEU A 27 0.88 7.48 21.14
N GLU A 28 0.52 6.49 21.92
CA GLU A 28 0.96 6.30 23.30
C GLU A 28 2.31 5.57 23.38
N GLU A 29 2.62 4.78 22.34
CA GLU A 29 3.86 4.02 22.26
C GLU A 29 5.02 4.91 21.78
N LYS A 30 6.17 4.75 22.43
CA LYS A 30 7.40 5.45 22.02
C LYS A 30 8.14 4.60 21.01
N VAL A 31 8.53 5.21 19.89
CA VAL A 31 9.29 4.53 18.82
C VAL A 31 10.61 3.97 19.34
N GLU A 32 11.21 4.60 20.33
CA GLU A 32 12.44 4.14 20.97
C GLU A 32 12.28 2.78 21.69
N ASN A 33 11.06 2.42 22.04
CA ASN A 33 10.71 1.12 22.67
C ASN A 33 10.20 0.10 21.66
N TYR A 34 10.19 0.42 20.36
CA TYR A 34 9.73 -0.50 19.34
C TYR A 34 10.71 -1.68 19.18
N ASP A 35 10.23 -2.88 19.39
CA ASP A 35 10.96 -4.16 19.30
C ASP A 35 10.38 -5.12 18.26
N GLY A 36 9.54 -4.62 17.35
CA GLY A 36 8.94 -5.41 16.28
C GLY A 36 9.99 -5.89 15.26
N TRP A 37 9.62 -6.90 14.49
CA TRP A 37 10.51 -7.53 13.49
C TRP A 37 10.75 -6.68 12.22
N ILE A 38 9.89 -5.71 11.94
CA ILE A 38 10.06 -4.77 10.81
C ILE A 38 10.84 -3.52 11.27
N CYS A 39 11.43 -2.81 10.32
CA CYS A 39 12.17 -1.59 10.60
C CYS A 39 11.28 -0.51 11.23
N SER A 40 11.74 0.12 12.32
CA SER A 40 11.04 1.24 12.96
C SER A 40 10.88 2.48 12.06
N GLY A 41 11.62 2.55 10.96
CA GLY A 41 11.44 3.59 9.94
C GLY A 41 10.04 3.62 9.31
N TRP A 42 9.25 2.56 9.43
CA TRP A 42 7.84 2.52 9.04
C TRP A 42 6.91 3.29 9.97
N VAL A 43 7.35 3.60 11.19
CA VAL A 43 6.57 4.44 12.10
C VAL A 43 6.62 5.88 11.59
N GLN A 44 5.46 6.42 11.25
CA GLN A 44 5.36 7.74 10.63
C GLN A 44 5.45 8.84 11.69
N GLN A 45 6.58 9.48 11.75
CA GLN A 45 6.82 10.66 12.59
C GLN A 45 7.79 11.61 11.91
N GLU A 46 7.65 12.91 12.21
CA GLU A 46 8.55 13.96 11.76
C GLU A 46 9.06 14.78 12.93
N GLN A 47 10.32 15.22 12.86
CA GLN A 47 10.88 16.22 13.76
C GLN A 47 11.30 17.42 12.93
N ILE A 48 10.81 18.58 13.29
CA ILE A 48 11.05 19.82 12.55
C ILE A 48 11.42 20.96 13.46
N HIS A 49 12.38 21.78 13.03
CA HIS A 49 12.68 23.08 13.62
C HIS A 49 12.02 24.15 12.77
N VAL A 50 11.30 25.07 13.43
CA VAL A 50 10.64 26.19 12.79
C VAL A 50 11.32 27.47 13.24
N ASP A 51 12.17 28.01 12.37
CA ASP A 51 13.04 29.15 12.71
C ASP A 51 12.28 30.46 12.78
N VAL A 52 11.23 30.62 12.02
CA VAL A 52 10.44 31.84 11.92
C VAL A 52 8.96 31.56 12.14
N ILE A 53 8.35 32.31 13.06
CA ILE A 53 6.91 32.25 13.34
C ILE A 53 6.36 33.70 13.25
N PRO A 54 5.22 33.92 12.59
CA PRO A 54 4.29 32.95 12.02
C PRO A 54 4.83 32.25 10.77
N ALA A 55 4.41 30.99 10.56
CA ALA A 55 4.82 30.17 9.43
C ALA A 55 3.70 29.25 8.96
N GLU A 56 3.74 28.91 7.70
CA GLU A 56 2.98 27.79 7.14
C GLU A 56 3.96 26.64 6.87
N ILE A 57 3.67 25.47 7.47
CA ILE A 57 4.52 24.30 7.37
C ILE A 57 3.81 23.27 6.48
N GLU A 58 4.50 22.83 5.45
CA GLU A 58 4.17 21.70 4.63
C GLU A 58 5.08 20.52 4.98
N LEU A 59 4.51 19.34 5.11
CA LEU A 59 5.27 18.14 5.43
C LEU A 59 5.75 17.43 4.16
N PRO A 60 6.93 16.77 4.22
CA PRO A 60 7.68 16.44 3.00
C PRO A 60 7.19 15.19 2.27
N ARG A 61 6.23 14.43 2.81
CA ARG A 61 5.80 13.15 2.22
C ARG A 61 4.33 12.86 2.48
N ARG A 62 3.81 11.84 1.82
CA ARG A 62 2.47 11.30 2.08
C ARG A 62 2.45 10.48 3.36
N TYR A 63 1.41 10.67 4.17
CA TYR A 63 1.18 9.97 5.44
C TYR A 63 -0.15 9.23 5.39
N ALA A 64 -0.23 8.09 6.08
CA ALA A 64 -1.47 7.36 6.29
C ALA A 64 -1.81 7.40 7.79
N PHE A 65 -2.92 8.04 8.15
CA PHE A 65 -3.26 8.27 9.55
C PHE A 65 -4.75 8.56 9.75
N ARG A 66 -5.19 8.37 10.98
CA ARG A 66 -6.47 8.86 11.52
C ARG A 66 -6.26 9.89 12.63
N TYR A 67 -5.12 9.83 13.29
CA TYR A 67 -4.79 10.64 14.44
C TYR A 67 -3.43 11.28 14.22
N VAL A 68 -3.35 12.56 14.59
CA VAL A 68 -2.10 13.32 14.62
C VAL A 68 -1.86 13.78 16.05
N LYS A 69 -0.64 13.60 16.55
CA LYS A 69 -0.18 14.18 17.79
C LYS A 69 0.95 15.15 17.46
N ILE A 70 0.83 16.38 17.92
CA ILE A 70 1.89 17.40 17.83
C ILE A 70 2.43 17.61 19.23
N GLU A 71 3.72 17.45 19.36
CA GLU A 71 4.45 17.63 20.62
C GLU A 71 5.48 18.77 20.43
N VAL A 72 5.44 19.75 21.30
CA VAL A 72 6.47 20.79 21.37
C VAL A 72 7.60 20.24 22.23
N LEU A 73 8.73 19.93 21.59
CA LEU A 73 9.90 19.39 22.27
C LEU A 73 10.67 20.49 23.01
N ASP A 74 10.78 21.66 22.36
CA ASP A 74 11.40 22.81 22.94
C ASP A 74 10.88 24.13 22.36
N ILE A 75 10.76 25.15 23.19
CA ILE A 75 10.28 26.48 22.84
C ILE A 75 10.80 27.52 23.86
N SER A 76 11.06 28.76 23.43
CA SER A 76 11.37 29.85 24.32
C SER A 76 10.22 30.15 25.28
N SER A 77 10.56 30.45 26.53
CA SER A 77 9.57 30.84 27.56
C SER A 77 8.93 32.21 27.35
N LYS A 78 9.36 32.98 26.35
CA LYS A 78 8.85 34.35 26.08
C LYS A 78 7.56 34.36 25.28
N PHE A 79 7.26 33.32 24.53
CA PHE A 79 6.06 33.25 23.71
C PHE A 79 5.39 31.84 23.80
N GLU A 80 4.14 31.77 23.42
CA GLU A 80 3.40 30.55 23.32
C GLU A 80 3.08 30.29 21.85
N LEU A 81 3.29 29.05 21.39
CA LEU A 81 2.96 28.62 20.05
C LEU A 81 1.44 28.44 19.92
N THR A 82 0.87 28.93 18.82
CA THR A 82 -0.51 28.64 18.43
C THR A 82 -0.53 27.85 17.13
N ILE A 83 -1.52 26.96 17.00
CA ILE A 83 -1.84 26.29 15.74
C ILE A 83 -3.11 26.97 15.24
N ASP A 84 -2.96 27.88 14.28
CA ASP A 84 -4.03 28.74 13.81
C ASP A 84 -4.92 28.01 12.80
N ASP A 85 -4.33 27.07 12.03
CA ASP A 85 -5.03 26.24 11.07
C ASP A 85 -4.27 24.93 10.80
N ALA A 86 -4.99 23.84 10.58
CA ALA A 86 -4.42 22.55 10.17
C ALA A 86 -5.35 21.88 9.16
N TYR A 87 -4.83 21.61 7.98
CA TYR A 87 -5.56 20.90 6.93
C TYR A 87 -4.72 19.74 6.40
N VAL A 88 -5.41 18.81 5.78
CA VAL A 88 -4.83 17.69 5.05
C VAL A 88 -5.44 17.64 3.67
N GLU A 89 -4.66 17.23 2.71
CA GLU A 89 -5.10 16.95 1.37
C GLU A 89 -5.12 15.42 1.20
N ALA A 90 -6.32 14.88 0.93
CA ALA A 90 -6.47 13.46 0.65
C ALA A 90 -5.98 13.19 -0.78
N VAL A 91 -5.15 12.16 -0.94
CA VAL A 91 -4.58 11.78 -2.24
C VAL A 91 -5.02 10.37 -2.58
N SER A 92 -5.71 10.22 -3.71
CA SER A 92 -6.08 8.94 -4.31
C SER A 92 -6.25 9.13 -5.81
N SER A 93 -6.04 8.07 -6.58
CA SER A 93 -6.39 8.04 -8.01
C SER A 93 -7.80 7.48 -8.26
N ALA A 94 -8.51 7.06 -7.21
CA ALA A 94 -9.87 6.58 -7.34
C ALA A 94 -10.81 7.73 -7.79
N ASP A 95 -11.65 7.44 -8.75
CA ASP A 95 -12.74 8.35 -9.15
C ASP A 95 -13.98 8.03 -8.29
N GLU A 96 -14.24 8.88 -7.31
CA GLU A 96 -15.41 8.71 -6.43
C GLU A 96 -16.75 8.79 -7.19
N THR A 97 -16.76 9.39 -8.38
CA THR A 97 -17.99 9.52 -9.18
C THR A 97 -18.41 8.19 -9.81
N THR A 98 -17.49 7.24 -9.93
CA THR A 98 -17.75 5.91 -10.48
C THR A 98 -18.13 4.90 -9.41
N LEU A 99 -18.00 5.23 -8.13
CA LEU A 99 -18.30 4.33 -7.02
C LEU A 99 -19.77 3.87 -7.08
N ILE A 100 -19.96 2.56 -7.08
CA ILE A 100 -21.27 1.94 -7.00
C ILE A 100 -21.66 1.83 -5.53
N PRO A 101 -22.72 2.52 -5.10
CA PRO A 101 -23.15 2.44 -3.71
C PRO A 101 -23.76 1.06 -3.41
N TYR A 102 -23.36 0.47 -2.30
CA TYR A 102 -24.01 -0.72 -1.77
C TYR A 102 -25.31 -0.34 -1.06
N GLU A 103 -26.43 -0.90 -1.52
CA GLU A 103 -27.75 -0.67 -0.96
C GLU A 103 -28.22 -1.89 -0.17
N SER A 104 -28.51 -1.70 1.11
CA SER A 104 -29.06 -2.72 1.98
C SER A 104 -29.93 -2.10 3.06
N THR A 105 -30.92 -2.85 3.55
CA THR A 105 -31.69 -2.50 4.74
C THR A 105 -30.90 -2.71 6.04
N ASP A 106 -29.83 -3.50 5.99
CA ASP A 106 -28.91 -3.72 7.09
C ASP A 106 -27.84 -2.62 7.12
N LYS A 107 -27.97 -1.74 8.11
CA LYS A 107 -27.06 -0.61 8.30
C LYS A 107 -25.62 -1.02 8.65
N GLU A 108 -25.43 -2.18 9.26
CA GLU A 108 -24.11 -2.69 9.61
C GLU A 108 -23.37 -3.12 8.33
N LEU A 109 -24.05 -3.82 7.43
CA LEU A 109 -23.47 -4.19 6.13
C LEU A 109 -23.10 -2.96 5.30
N VAL A 110 -23.96 -1.93 5.25
CA VAL A 110 -23.65 -0.66 4.57
C VAL A 110 -22.43 0.03 5.20
N ALA A 111 -22.29 -0.03 6.52
CA ALA A 111 -21.14 0.55 7.20
C ALA A 111 -19.84 -0.23 6.92
N ILE A 112 -19.90 -1.55 6.86
CA ILE A 112 -18.76 -2.42 6.51
C ILE A 112 -18.32 -2.16 5.07
N ASP A 113 -19.27 -2.15 4.12
CA ASP A 113 -18.99 -1.87 2.71
C ASP A 113 -18.32 -0.51 2.53
N ARG A 114 -18.84 0.53 3.16
CA ARG A 114 -18.23 1.87 3.10
C ARG A 114 -16.79 1.87 3.60
N ILE A 115 -16.49 1.14 4.69
CA ILE A 115 -15.13 1.05 5.23
C ILE A 115 -14.23 0.28 4.25
N ALA A 116 -14.74 -0.79 3.64
CA ALA A 116 -14.00 -1.56 2.63
C ALA A 116 -13.70 -0.73 1.39
N CYS A 117 -14.68 0.02 0.87
CA CYS A 117 -14.48 0.94 -0.25
C CYS A 117 -13.45 2.03 0.09
N ASN A 118 -13.53 2.64 1.27
CA ASN A 118 -12.55 3.65 1.69
C ASN A 118 -11.13 3.04 1.80
N THR A 119 -11.02 1.81 2.28
CA THR A 119 -9.73 1.11 2.36
C THR A 119 -9.15 0.87 0.97
N LEU A 120 -9.97 0.44 0.02
CA LEU A 120 -9.55 0.28 -1.38
C LEU A 120 -9.14 1.63 -1.98
N HIS A 121 -9.96 2.69 -1.78
CA HIS A 121 -9.67 4.05 -2.21
C HIS A 121 -8.28 4.53 -1.77
N ASP A 122 -7.94 4.31 -0.50
CA ASP A 122 -6.65 4.74 0.06
C ASP A 122 -5.45 3.97 -0.55
N CYS A 123 -5.69 2.76 -1.05
CA CYS A 123 -4.69 1.94 -1.75
C CYS A 123 -4.61 2.24 -3.25
N MET A 124 -5.58 2.96 -3.84
CA MET A 124 -5.59 3.33 -5.25
C MET A 124 -4.78 4.59 -5.49
N GLN A 125 -3.50 4.42 -5.81
CA GLN A 125 -2.54 5.50 -6.05
C GLN A 125 -2.07 5.48 -7.50
N GLN A 126 -0.77 5.52 -7.80
CA GLN A 126 -0.27 5.27 -9.16
C GLN A 126 -0.54 3.83 -9.61
N VAL A 127 -0.58 2.93 -8.64
CA VAL A 127 -0.94 1.51 -8.76
C VAL A 127 -1.86 1.14 -7.60
N PHE A 128 -2.35 -0.08 -7.58
CA PHE A 128 -2.92 -0.65 -6.36
C PHE A 128 -1.80 -0.97 -5.37
N GLU A 129 -1.65 -0.14 -4.34
CA GLU A 129 -0.69 -0.36 -3.26
C GLU A 129 -1.21 -1.42 -2.29
N ASP A 130 -0.32 -2.24 -1.74
CA ASP A 130 -0.66 -3.23 -0.71
C ASP A 130 -1.10 -2.58 0.61
N GLY A 131 -0.55 -1.40 0.92
CA GLY A 131 -0.94 -0.61 2.08
C GLY A 131 -0.41 0.82 2.05
N PRO A 132 -1.25 1.82 2.37
CA PRO A 132 -0.88 3.25 2.26
C PRO A 132 0.12 3.70 3.35
N LYS A 133 0.25 2.95 4.44
CA LYS A 133 1.19 3.27 5.52
C LYS A 133 2.53 2.58 5.34
N ARG A 134 2.53 1.30 4.99
CA ARG A 134 3.70 0.45 4.88
C ARG A 134 3.73 -0.25 3.53
N ASP A 135 4.90 -0.51 3.03
CA ASP A 135 5.29 -1.04 1.73
C ASP A 135 4.96 -0.11 0.56
N ARG A 136 3.68 0.26 0.33
CA ARG A 136 3.25 1.13 -0.78
C ARG A 136 3.70 0.60 -2.14
N ARG A 137 3.72 -0.71 -2.28
CA ARG A 137 4.20 -1.42 -3.45
C ARG A 137 3.05 -2.10 -4.16
N LEU A 138 3.25 -2.37 -5.42
CA LEU A 138 2.35 -3.20 -6.18
C LEU A 138 2.70 -4.68 -5.96
N TRP A 139 1.94 -5.38 -5.09
CA TRP A 139 2.04 -6.81 -4.88
C TRP A 139 1.02 -7.55 -5.74
N ILE A 140 1.45 -8.59 -6.49
CA ILE A 140 0.56 -9.30 -7.42
C ILE A 140 -0.58 -10.04 -6.70
N GLY A 141 -0.33 -10.55 -5.48
CA GLY A 141 -1.37 -11.21 -4.67
C GLY A 141 -2.43 -10.24 -4.19
N ASP A 142 -2.01 -9.07 -3.73
CA ASP A 142 -2.88 -7.99 -3.28
C ASP A 142 -3.67 -7.40 -4.47
N LEU A 143 -2.99 -7.18 -5.61
CA LEU A 143 -3.61 -6.68 -6.83
C LEU A 143 -4.84 -7.51 -7.23
N ARG A 144 -4.75 -8.85 -7.17
CA ARG A 144 -5.88 -9.70 -7.55
C ARG A 144 -7.12 -9.42 -6.72
N LEU A 145 -6.95 -9.35 -5.39
CA LEU A 145 -8.07 -9.11 -4.47
C LEU A 145 -8.62 -7.68 -4.62
N GLN A 146 -7.73 -6.71 -4.75
CA GLN A 146 -8.10 -5.31 -4.98
C GLN A 146 -8.81 -5.12 -6.33
N ALA A 147 -8.36 -5.80 -7.38
CA ALA A 147 -9.00 -5.77 -8.69
C ALA A 147 -10.42 -6.35 -8.64
N LEU A 148 -10.61 -7.50 -7.98
CA LEU A 148 -11.94 -8.08 -7.79
C LEU A 148 -12.88 -7.14 -7.04
N ALA A 149 -12.40 -6.47 -5.97
CA ALA A 149 -13.18 -5.46 -5.27
C ALA A 149 -13.43 -4.22 -6.12
N ASN A 150 -12.45 -3.78 -6.93
CA ASN A 150 -12.58 -2.64 -7.84
C ASN A 150 -13.67 -2.86 -8.90
N TYR A 151 -13.82 -4.07 -9.44
CA TYR A 151 -14.84 -4.38 -10.45
C TYR A 151 -16.27 -4.16 -9.93
N GLU A 152 -16.48 -4.39 -8.65
CA GLU A 152 -17.77 -4.22 -7.99
C GLU A 152 -17.98 -2.81 -7.40
N THR A 153 -16.92 -1.98 -7.33
CA THR A 153 -16.96 -0.69 -6.66
C THR A 153 -16.60 0.47 -7.60
N TYR A 154 -15.33 0.82 -7.71
CA TYR A 154 -14.85 2.00 -8.45
C TYR A 154 -14.77 1.78 -9.97
N ARG A 155 -14.62 0.55 -10.43
CA ARG A 155 -14.49 0.18 -11.85
C ARG A 155 -13.33 0.87 -12.59
N MET A 156 -12.28 1.19 -11.86
CA MET A 156 -11.04 1.76 -12.42
C MET A 156 -10.23 0.69 -13.13
N ASN A 157 -10.81 0.11 -14.21
CA ASN A 157 -10.25 -1.06 -14.91
C ASN A 157 -8.93 -0.74 -15.63
N ASP A 158 -8.74 0.52 -16.04
CA ASP A 158 -7.48 0.96 -16.64
C ASP A 158 -6.30 0.90 -15.65
N MET A 159 -6.55 1.13 -14.36
CA MET A 159 -5.54 0.96 -13.33
C MET A 159 -5.13 -0.51 -13.18
N VAL A 160 -6.09 -1.44 -13.18
CA VAL A 160 -5.79 -2.88 -13.17
C VAL A 160 -4.97 -3.27 -14.39
N LYS A 161 -5.37 -2.79 -15.57
CA LYS A 161 -4.64 -2.98 -16.83
C LYS A 161 -3.20 -2.49 -16.70
N GLY A 162 -2.99 -1.26 -16.23
CA GLY A 162 -1.67 -0.68 -16.02
C GLY A 162 -0.78 -1.52 -15.11
N CYS A 163 -1.34 -2.02 -13.99
CA CYS A 163 -0.62 -2.90 -13.07
C CYS A 163 -0.21 -4.22 -13.73
N LEU A 164 -1.08 -4.84 -14.54
CA LEU A 164 -0.76 -6.07 -15.28
C LEU A 164 0.38 -5.84 -16.30
N TYR A 165 0.32 -4.74 -17.04
CA TYR A 165 1.39 -4.38 -17.98
C TYR A 165 2.70 -4.10 -17.26
N LEU A 166 2.66 -3.46 -16.09
CA LEU A 166 3.86 -3.17 -15.30
C LEU A 166 4.56 -4.46 -14.86
N PHE A 167 3.82 -5.45 -14.36
CA PHE A 167 4.37 -6.76 -14.03
C PHE A 167 4.97 -7.48 -15.24
N ALA A 168 4.31 -7.39 -16.39
CA ALA A 168 4.79 -8.03 -17.61
C ALA A 168 6.03 -7.33 -18.22
N ALA A 169 6.16 -6.01 -18.00
CA ALA A 169 7.28 -5.21 -18.49
C ALA A 169 8.54 -5.34 -17.63
N LEU A 170 8.39 -5.74 -16.36
CA LEU A 170 9.46 -5.86 -15.37
C LEU A 170 9.59 -7.31 -14.87
N PRO A 171 9.90 -8.30 -15.74
CA PRO A 171 10.09 -9.66 -15.28
C PRO A 171 11.45 -9.81 -14.58
N MET A 172 11.55 -10.80 -13.70
CA MET A 172 12.85 -11.27 -13.20
C MET A 172 13.72 -11.84 -14.36
N GLU A 173 15.02 -12.04 -14.14
CA GLU A 173 15.97 -12.50 -15.17
C GLU A 173 15.54 -13.80 -15.90
N ASN A 174 14.83 -14.70 -15.20
CA ASN A 174 14.31 -15.95 -15.77
C ASN A 174 12.94 -15.79 -16.46
N GLY A 175 12.42 -14.56 -16.54
CA GLY A 175 11.09 -14.28 -17.08
C GLY A 175 9.93 -14.53 -16.10
N GLN A 176 10.22 -14.81 -14.83
CA GLN A 176 9.22 -14.93 -13.78
C GLN A 176 8.64 -13.56 -13.44
N VAL A 177 7.34 -13.47 -13.26
CA VAL A 177 6.68 -12.30 -12.68
C VAL A 177 7.13 -12.15 -11.23
N GLY A 178 7.65 -10.99 -10.86
CA GLY A 178 8.06 -10.72 -9.48
C GLY A 178 6.87 -10.74 -8.50
N ALA A 179 7.15 -10.95 -7.23
CA ALA A 179 6.11 -10.90 -6.20
C ALA A 179 5.54 -9.50 -6.03
N CYS A 180 6.41 -8.48 -6.16
CA CYS A 180 6.01 -7.08 -6.14
C CYS A 180 6.89 -6.20 -7.05
N VAL A 181 6.39 -5.00 -7.32
CA VAL A 181 7.10 -3.93 -8.03
C VAL A 181 7.16 -2.71 -7.13
N PHE A 182 8.35 -2.15 -6.98
CA PHE A 182 8.56 -0.82 -6.41
C PHE A 182 8.17 0.24 -7.44
N MET A 183 7.54 1.32 -6.99
CA MET A 183 7.20 2.44 -7.86
C MET A 183 8.22 3.57 -7.78
N GLU A 184 8.93 3.69 -6.67
CA GLU A 184 9.85 4.77 -6.38
C GLU A 184 11.26 4.24 -6.05
N PRO A 185 12.34 4.95 -6.47
CA PRO A 185 12.35 6.18 -7.27
C PRO A 185 12.01 5.95 -8.76
N GLU A 186 12.13 4.74 -9.24
CA GLU A 186 11.75 4.25 -10.58
C GLU A 186 11.12 2.86 -10.45
N PRO A 187 10.21 2.49 -11.37
CA PRO A 187 9.59 1.16 -11.32
C PRO A 187 10.63 0.05 -11.45
N GLU A 188 10.72 -0.81 -10.44
CA GLU A 188 11.68 -1.91 -10.38
C GLU A 188 11.03 -3.16 -9.77
N VAL A 189 11.35 -4.34 -10.32
CA VAL A 189 10.93 -5.61 -9.76
C VAL A 189 11.71 -5.92 -8.48
N ASP A 190 11.02 -6.44 -7.46
CA ASP A 190 11.65 -6.91 -6.23
C ASP A 190 12.38 -8.26 -6.44
N ASP A 191 13.44 -8.47 -5.68
CA ASP A 191 14.19 -9.73 -5.65
C ASP A 191 13.50 -10.82 -4.81
N THR A 192 12.39 -10.50 -4.14
CA THR A 192 11.60 -11.47 -3.38
C THR A 192 10.98 -12.51 -4.31
N CYS A 193 11.53 -13.72 -4.27
CA CYS A 193 11.06 -14.82 -5.08
C CYS A 193 9.94 -15.58 -4.36
N MET A 194 8.69 -15.29 -4.73
CA MET A 194 7.48 -15.99 -4.28
C MET A 194 6.76 -16.55 -5.51
N PHE A 195 7.04 -17.81 -5.84
CA PHE A 195 6.54 -18.38 -7.09
C PHE A 195 5.03 -18.57 -7.12
N ASP A 196 4.42 -18.85 -5.98
CA ASP A 196 2.96 -18.87 -5.82
C ASP A 196 2.32 -17.51 -6.17
N TYR A 197 2.97 -16.39 -5.79
CA TYR A 197 2.54 -15.06 -6.19
C TYR A 197 2.67 -14.84 -7.70
N SER A 198 3.78 -15.27 -8.31
CA SER A 198 3.97 -15.14 -9.75
C SER A 198 2.85 -15.80 -10.57
N LEU A 199 2.34 -16.93 -10.09
CA LEU A 199 1.23 -17.64 -10.72
C LEU A 199 -0.09 -16.89 -10.62
N LEU A 200 -0.26 -15.98 -9.66
CA LEU A 200 -1.47 -15.16 -9.53
C LEU A 200 -1.64 -14.16 -10.69
N PHE A 201 -0.58 -13.88 -11.44
CA PHE A 201 -0.70 -13.09 -12.67
C PHE A 201 -1.73 -13.69 -13.65
N ILE A 202 -1.74 -15.01 -13.76
CA ILE A 202 -2.61 -15.73 -14.71
C ILE A 202 -4.10 -15.52 -14.38
N PRO A 203 -4.59 -15.87 -13.15
CA PRO A 203 -5.98 -15.63 -12.81
C PRO A 203 -6.32 -14.14 -12.72
N THR A 204 -5.39 -13.24 -12.39
CA THR A 204 -5.65 -11.80 -12.39
C THR A 204 -5.93 -11.29 -13.80
N LEU A 205 -5.14 -11.70 -14.79
CA LEU A 205 -5.38 -11.36 -16.19
C LEU A 205 -6.70 -11.98 -16.71
N TRP A 206 -7.02 -13.20 -16.26
CA TRP A 206 -8.28 -13.84 -16.62
C TRP A 206 -9.48 -13.09 -16.02
N ASP A 207 -9.44 -12.74 -14.75
CA ASP A 207 -10.48 -11.97 -14.06
C ASP A 207 -10.69 -10.61 -14.76
N TYR A 208 -9.58 -9.92 -15.12
CA TYR A 208 -9.62 -8.67 -15.90
C TYR A 208 -10.31 -8.86 -17.25
N TYR A 209 -9.94 -9.92 -18.00
CA TYR A 209 -10.55 -10.19 -19.30
C TYR A 209 -12.04 -10.53 -19.17
N GLN A 210 -12.44 -11.30 -18.16
CA GLN A 210 -13.85 -11.63 -17.92
C GLN A 210 -14.67 -10.35 -17.63
N GLU A 211 -14.12 -9.41 -16.90
CA GLU A 211 -14.80 -8.16 -16.56
C GLU A 211 -14.89 -7.20 -17.74
N THR A 212 -13.80 -7.06 -18.50
CA THR A 212 -13.69 -5.99 -19.50
C THR A 212 -13.91 -6.43 -20.93
N GLY A 213 -13.72 -7.72 -21.24
CA GLY A 213 -13.67 -8.23 -22.61
C GLY A 213 -12.45 -7.75 -23.42
N ASP A 214 -11.43 -7.14 -22.78
CA ASP A 214 -10.23 -6.58 -23.43
C ASP A 214 -9.34 -7.69 -24.00
N ARG A 215 -9.71 -8.13 -25.21
CA ARG A 215 -8.99 -9.15 -25.94
C ARG A 215 -7.59 -8.74 -26.33
N GLN A 216 -7.37 -7.45 -26.61
CA GLN A 216 -6.06 -6.93 -26.96
C GLN A 216 -5.08 -7.13 -25.80
N ALA A 217 -5.43 -6.71 -24.59
CA ALA A 217 -4.59 -6.90 -23.42
C ALA A 217 -4.31 -8.38 -23.17
N LEU A 218 -5.33 -9.26 -23.32
CA LEU A 218 -5.14 -10.70 -23.18
C LEU A 218 -4.12 -11.24 -24.18
N GLU A 219 -4.20 -10.85 -25.46
CA GLU A 219 -3.28 -11.30 -26.52
C GLU A 219 -1.85 -10.78 -26.29
N GLU A 220 -1.69 -9.51 -25.92
CA GLU A 220 -0.39 -8.90 -25.64
C GLU A 220 0.30 -9.52 -24.42
N LEU A 221 -0.44 -9.81 -23.35
CA LEU A 221 0.08 -10.37 -22.11
C LEU A 221 0.17 -11.92 -22.12
N TRP A 222 -0.30 -12.56 -23.17
CA TRP A 222 -0.33 -14.02 -23.26
C TRP A 222 1.04 -14.68 -23.22
N LEU A 223 2.08 -13.99 -23.71
CA LEU A 223 3.45 -14.50 -23.65
C LEU A 223 3.92 -14.62 -22.19
N THR A 224 3.59 -13.65 -21.34
CA THR A 224 3.88 -13.68 -19.91
C THR A 224 3.19 -14.85 -19.24
N VAL A 225 1.92 -15.10 -19.55
CA VAL A 225 1.17 -16.28 -19.05
C VAL A 225 1.89 -17.58 -19.40
N LYS A 226 2.25 -17.76 -20.67
CA LYS A 226 2.98 -18.97 -21.12
C LYS A 226 4.29 -19.17 -20.40
N GLN A 227 5.03 -18.07 -20.13
CA GLN A 227 6.28 -18.15 -19.38
C GLN A 227 6.07 -18.61 -17.94
N GLN A 228 5.03 -18.10 -17.24
CA GLN A 228 4.73 -18.56 -15.89
C GLN A 228 4.33 -20.02 -15.85
N LEU A 229 3.54 -20.50 -16.82
CA LEU A 229 3.16 -21.92 -16.91
C LEU A 229 4.39 -22.80 -17.17
N LYS A 230 5.28 -22.41 -18.08
CA LYS A 230 6.53 -23.12 -18.32
C LYS A 230 7.39 -23.23 -17.05
N LEU A 231 7.55 -22.13 -16.33
CA LEU A 231 8.29 -22.11 -15.06
C LEU A 231 7.61 -22.98 -13.98
N ALA A 232 6.27 -23.11 -14.02
CA ALA A 232 5.54 -24.00 -13.15
C ALA A 232 5.81 -25.47 -13.48
N GLU A 233 5.80 -25.85 -14.77
CA GLU A 233 6.14 -27.22 -15.22
C GLU A 233 7.52 -27.65 -14.75
N GLU A 234 8.51 -26.74 -14.76
CA GLU A 234 9.88 -26.99 -14.30
C GLU A 234 9.97 -27.22 -12.76
N ARG A 235 8.90 -26.88 -12.02
CA ARG A 235 8.83 -27.00 -10.55
C ARG A 235 7.92 -28.10 -10.06
N VAL A 236 7.35 -28.89 -10.97
CA VAL A 236 6.57 -30.08 -10.64
C VAL A 236 7.50 -31.26 -10.46
N ASP A 237 7.33 -32.02 -9.37
CA ASP A 237 8.12 -33.22 -9.09
C ASP A 237 7.48 -34.47 -9.72
N GLU A 238 8.12 -35.64 -9.47
CA GLU A 238 7.66 -36.95 -9.96
C GLU A 238 6.27 -37.34 -9.41
N ASP A 239 5.88 -36.78 -8.26
CA ASP A 239 4.57 -36.96 -7.63
C ASP A 239 3.52 -35.95 -8.12
N CYS A 240 3.83 -35.16 -9.16
CA CYS A 240 3.02 -34.05 -9.69
C CYS A 240 2.72 -32.94 -8.66
N LEU A 241 3.59 -32.74 -7.68
CA LEU A 241 3.49 -31.66 -6.69
C LEU A 241 4.26 -30.43 -7.15
N LEU A 242 3.58 -29.28 -7.14
CA LEU A 242 4.20 -28.00 -7.43
C LEU A 242 4.89 -27.42 -6.22
N TYR A 243 6.18 -27.13 -6.34
CA TYR A 243 6.97 -26.49 -5.30
C TYR A 243 7.08 -24.98 -5.52
N THR A 244 6.55 -24.22 -4.60
CA THR A 244 6.54 -22.74 -4.66
C THR A 244 7.69 -22.09 -3.90
N SER A 245 8.41 -22.85 -3.06
CA SER A 245 9.63 -22.38 -2.40
C SER A 245 10.67 -23.48 -2.24
N ASP A 246 11.94 -23.12 -2.27
CA ASP A 246 13.06 -24.06 -2.05
C ASP A 246 13.07 -24.65 -0.63
N ALA A 247 12.53 -23.95 0.34
CA ALA A 247 12.39 -24.44 1.71
C ALA A 247 11.42 -25.63 1.78
N CYS A 248 10.34 -25.61 1.01
CA CYS A 248 9.40 -26.72 0.91
C CYS A 248 10.05 -27.95 0.27
N ARG A 249 10.85 -27.74 -0.78
CA ARG A 249 11.56 -28.80 -1.49
C ARG A 249 12.59 -29.51 -0.61
N ARG A 250 13.34 -28.76 0.21
CA ARG A 250 14.38 -29.30 1.11
C ARG A 250 13.81 -30.04 2.33
N LEU A 251 12.63 -29.67 2.80
CA LEU A 251 12.11 -30.17 4.08
C LEU A 251 11.00 -31.20 3.95
N ASN A 252 10.48 -31.47 2.74
CA ASN A 252 9.31 -32.35 2.51
C ASN A 252 8.11 -32.03 3.44
N ARG A 253 8.04 -30.79 3.99
CA ARG A 253 7.13 -30.41 5.07
C ARG A 253 6.00 -29.48 4.64
N CYS A 254 6.13 -28.80 3.50
CA CYS A 254 5.11 -27.86 3.05
C CYS A 254 4.31 -28.47 1.88
N ARG A 255 3.21 -29.12 2.19
CA ARG A 255 2.25 -29.57 1.15
C ARG A 255 1.32 -28.47 0.65
N SER A 256 1.19 -27.37 1.36
CA SER A 256 0.71 -26.06 0.90
C SER A 256 0.75 -25.06 2.06
N ARG A 257 1.02 -23.78 1.79
CA ARG A 257 0.84 -22.69 2.77
C ARG A 257 -0.65 -22.38 3.06
N TRP A 258 -1.54 -23.01 2.35
CA TRP A 258 -3.00 -22.81 2.45
C TRP A 258 -3.67 -23.91 3.29
N SER A 259 -2.98 -24.50 4.23
CA SER A 259 -3.64 -25.32 5.23
C SER A 259 -4.38 -24.38 6.21
N PRO A 260 -5.71 -24.53 6.40
CA PRO A 260 -6.47 -23.72 7.34
C PRO A 260 -6.14 -23.98 8.82
N TYR A 261 -5.05 -24.71 9.10
CA TYR A 261 -4.63 -25.12 10.43
C TYR A 261 -3.17 -24.69 10.76
N HIS A 262 -2.77 -23.52 10.25
CA HIS A 262 -1.54 -22.86 10.70
C HIS A 262 -1.85 -21.48 11.23
#